data_cd6e00476c26b4a5fd737b2c228cd44a
#
_entry.id   cd6e00476c26b4a5fd737b2c228cd44a
#
_cell.length_a   1.000
_cell.length_b   1.000
_cell.length_c   1.000
_cell.angle_alpha   90.00
_cell.angle_beta   90.00
_cell.angle_gamma   90.00
#
_symmetry.space_group_name_H-M   'P 1'
#
loop_
_entity.id
_entity.type
_entity.pdbx_description
1 polymer ?
#
loop_
_entity_poly.entity_id
_entity_poly.type
_entity_poly.pdbx_seq_one_letter_code
_entity_poly.pdbx_strand_id
1 'polypeptide(L)'
;MGPLEGLKVLDLTSMVSGPMGAMMLADQGAEVIKVEPINGEQLRHMAAPHNGVNPAFFSCNRGKRSLAVDLKSEEGKEILLKLVQEADVFMQNFRPGAIDRMGFGETDLRKLNKRLIYVSISGFGTEGPYSDSRVYDPVIQALSGATDIQADRETGRPQMFRVIVADKVTAITAAQAVSSALYQREKSGVGQHIQLSMLESMLAFFWPEGMAGLVYGENEFDVRKLQGSQDLIYKAKDGYITAGAVSDAEWDGMCRALKREDLLEDERFSTSAARVSNAGERKQLTGEEISKWNSMEILARFQEEGVPCAPLLNRMELMEHEQVLANESIWIEDYEGFGEVRQARPAARFEETPNEITRPAPKLGEHGQEILTELGYSSSAQRKLIKEGKVVVP
;
A
#
# COMPACT_ATOMS: atom_id res chain seq x y z
N MET A 1 -14.75 -0.19 17.66
CA MET A 1 -15.16 1.11 17.06
C MET A 1 -13.92 1.87 16.62
N GLY A 2 -13.71 1.98 15.32
CA GLY A 2 -12.52 2.65 14.76
C GLY A 2 -12.71 4.16 14.61
N PRO A 3 -11.62 4.93 14.30
CA PRO A 3 -11.69 6.39 14.19
C PRO A 3 -12.58 6.91 13.04
N LEU A 4 -12.94 6.05 12.08
CA LEU A 4 -13.81 6.37 10.95
C LEU A 4 -15.20 5.73 11.07
N GLU A 5 -15.61 5.32 12.25
CA GLU A 5 -16.92 4.74 12.48
C GLU A 5 -18.05 5.69 12.08
N GLY A 6 -19.09 5.13 11.47
CA GLY A 6 -20.24 5.88 10.95
C GLY A 6 -20.03 6.48 9.55
N LEU A 7 -18.82 6.40 8.98
CA LEU A 7 -18.58 6.84 7.61
C LEU A 7 -18.91 5.73 6.61
N LYS A 8 -19.58 6.10 5.51
CA LYS A 8 -19.97 5.20 4.42
C LYS A 8 -19.09 5.43 3.18
N VAL A 9 -18.41 4.40 2.72
CA VAL A 9 -17.52 4.43 1.55
C VAL A 9 -18.07 3.52 0.46
N LEU A 10 -18.24 4.06 -0.73
CA LEU A 10 -18.56 3.29 -1.93
C LEU A 10 -17.28 3.03 -2.72
N ASP A 11 -16.87 1.77 -2.78
CA ASP A 11 -15.67 1.33 -3.47
C ASP A 11 -16.03 0.68 -4.81
N LEU A 12 -15.89 1.45 -5.90
CA LEU A 12 -16.05 0.97 -7.28
C LEU A 12 -14.70 0.64 -7.92
N THR A 13 -13.64 0.60 -7.13
CA THR A 13 -12.29 0.36 -7.64
C THR A 13 -12.03 -1.11 -7.93
N SER A 14 -11.03 -1.39 -8.72
CA SER A 14 -10.58 -2.74 -9.07
C SER A 14 -9.07 -2.89 -8.90
N MET A 15 -8.59 -4.12 -8.93
CA MET A 15 -7.19 -4.49 -8.75
C MET A 15 -6.70 -4.21 -7.32
N VAL A 16 -5.69 -3.35 -7.12
CA VAL A 16 -5.01 -3.19 -5.83
C VAL A 16 -5.05 -1.77 -5.29
N SER A 17 -4.67 -0.76 -6.05
CA SER A 17 -4.49 0.61 -5.53
C SER A 17 -5.73 1.17 -4.83
N GLY A 18 -6.86 1.17 -5.50
CA GLY A 18 -8.12 1.62 -4.93
C GLY A 18 -8.65 0.68 -3.85
N PRO A 19 -8.78 -0.64 -4.13
CA PRO A 19 -9.29 -1.58 -3.14
C PRO A 19 -8.51 -1.61 -1.83
N MET A 20 -7.18 -1.57 -1.88
CA MET A 20 -6.34 -1.50 -0.67
C MET A 20 -6.55 -0.17 0.08
N GLY A 21 -6.69 0.96 -0.64
CA GLY A 21 -7.00 2.25 -0.02
C GLY A 21 -8.35 2.23 0.71
N ALA A 22 -9.40 1.70 0.07
CA ALA A 22 -10.71 1.53 0.68
C ALA A 22 -10.69 0.54 1.87
N MET A 23 -9.91 -0.54 1.78
CA MET A 23 -9.69 -1.48 2.89
C MET A 23 -9.05 -0.79 4.09
N MET A 24 -8.07 0.11 3.88
CA MET A 24 -7.46 0.85 4.98
C MET A 24 -8.47 1.74 5.72
N LEU A 25 -9.48 2.25 5.02
CA LEU A 25 -10.59 2.98 5.65
C LEU A 25 -11.52 2.02 6.42
N ALA A 26 -11.78 0.81 5.88
CA ALA A 26 -12.53 -0.23 6.58
C ALA A 26 -11.83 -0.69 7.86
N ASP A 27 -10.51 -0.90 7.81
CA ASP A 27 -9.69 -1.25 8.98
C ASP A 27 -9.78 -0.18 10.10
N GLN A 28 -10.13 1.05 9.75
CA GLN A 28 -10.33 2.16 10.67
C GLN A 28 -11.81 2.37 11.06
N GLY A 29 -12.68 1.43 10.72
CA GLY A 29 -14.08 1.40 11.15
C GLY A 29 -15.10 1.98 10.17
N ALA A 30 -14.67 2.46 8.98
CA ALA A 30 -15.62 2.90 7.96
C ALA A 30 -16.44 1.70 7.41
N GLU A 31 -17.72 1.91 7.16
CA GLU A 31 -18.55 0.98 6.41
C GLU A 31 -18.22 1.08 4.92
N VAL A 32 -17.59 0.04 4.36
CA VAL A 32 -17.20 0.02 2.96
C VAL A 32 -18.05 -0.95 2.17
N ILE A 33 -18.78 -0.44 1.18
CA ILE A 33 -19.53 -1.24 0.20
C ILE A 33 -18.72 -1.30 -1.09
N LYS A 34 -18.24 -2.50 -1.41
CA LYS A 34 -17.61 -2.78 -2.70
C LYS A 34 -18.68 -3.04 -3.74
N VAL A 35 -18.80 -2.14 -4.70
CA VAL A 35 -19.74 -2.24 -5.81
C VAL A 35 -19.03 -2.82 -7.03
N GLU A 36 -19.47 -3.98 -7.48
CA GLU A 36 -18.82 -4.76 -8.53
C GLU A 36 -19.75 -5.04 -9.70
N PRO A 37 -19.20 -5.25 -10.92
CA PRO A 37 -19.99 -5.85 -11.99
C PRO A 37 -20.52 -7.22 -11.58
N ILE A 38 -21.60 -7.66 -12.21
CA ILE A 38 -22.27 -8.95 -11.93
C ILE A 38 -21.34 -10.18 -12.00
N ASN A 39 -20.24 -10.08 -12.71
CA ASN A 39 -19.22 -11.12 -12.82
C ASN A 39 -18.04 -10.92 -11.86
N GLY A 40 -18.10 -9.92 -11.01
CA GLY A 40 -16.98 -9.55 -10.14
C GLY A 40 -15.90 -8.74 -10.83
N GLU A 41 -15.02 -8.14 -10.04
CA GLU A 41 -13.86 -7.42 -10.54
C GLU A 41 -12.72 -8.37 -10.93
N GLN A 42 -11.78 -7.85 -11.72
CA GLN A 42 -10.74 -8.67 -12.38
C GLN A 42 -9.85 -9.45 -11.41
N LEU A 43 -9.50 -8.89 -10.25
CA LEU A 43 -8.60 -9.54 -9.29
C LEU A 43 -9.20 -10.83 -8.70
N ARG A 44 -10.55 -10.96 -8.67
CA ARG A 44 -11.20 -12.21 -8.23
C ARG A 44 -10.80 -13.42 -9.10
N HIS A 45 -10.53 -13.17 -10.40
CA HIS A 45 -10.28 -14.19 -11.42
C HIS A 45 -8.80 -14.40 -11.73
N MET A 46 -7.91 -13.59 -11.16
CA MET A 46 -6.46 -13.74 -11.35
C MET A 46 -5.90 -14.75 -10.34
N ALA A 47 -5.00 -15.62 -10.80
CA ALA A 47 -4.39 -16.73 -10.04
C ALA A 47 -5.39 -17.80 -9.53
N ALA A 48 -4.86 -18.88 -8.96
CA ALA A 48 -5.69 -19.96 -8.44
C ALA A 48 -6.41 -19.52 -7.16
N PRO A 49 -7.75 -19.58 -7.09
CA PRO A 49 -8.47 -19.22 -5.88
C PRO A 49 -8.28 -20.29 -4.80
N HIS A 50 -8.22 -19.86 -3.55
CA HIS A 50 -8.37 -20.71 -2.39
C HIS A 50 -9.79 -20.56 -1.86
N ASN A 51 -10.56 -21.64 -1.77
CA ASN A 51 -11.96 -21.63 -1.37
C ASN A 51 -12.81 -20.57 -2.12
N GLY A 52 -12.56 -20.40 -3.42
CA GLY A 52 -13.31 -19.50 -4.32
C GLY A 52 -12.89 -18.03 -4.29
N VAL A 53 -11.88 -17.66 -3.49
CA VAL A 53 -11.37 -16.28 -3.42
C VAL A 53 -9.87 -16.23 -3.67
N ASN A 54 -9.44 -15.29 -4.52
CA ASN A 54 -8.04 -15.03 -4.76
C ASN A 54 -7.37 -14.43 -3.51
N PRO A 55 -6.20 -14.91 -3.05
CA PRO A 55 -5.52 -14.38 -1.87
C PRO A 55 -5.18 -12.88 -1.94
N ALA A 56 -4.83 -12.36 -3.13
CA ALA A 56 -4.58 -10.93 -3.30
C ALA A 56 -5.88 -10.11 -3.19
N PHE A 57 -6.99 -10.62 -3.75
CA PHE A 57 -8.30 -10.01 -3.55
C PHE A 57 -8.67 -10.02 -2.06
N PHE A 58 -8.48 -11.13 -1.37
CA PHE A 58 -8.75 -11.26 0.06
C PHE A 58 -8.00 -10.19 0.86
N SER A 59 -6.68 -10.07 0.61
CA SER A 59 -5.82 -9.13 1.32
C SER A 59 -6.10 -7.64 1.04
N CYS A 60 -6.85 -7.32 -0.02
CA CYS A 60 -7.22 -5.94 -0.37
C CYS A 60 -8.68 -5.60 -0.08
N ASN A 61 -9.51 -6.56 0.36
CA ASN A 61 -10.95 -6.37 0.46
C ASN A 61 -11.56 -6.85 1.79
N ARG A 62 -10.75 -7.17 2.79
CA ARG A 62 -11.27 -7.47 4.14
C ARG A 62 -12.07 -6.29 4.70
N GLY A 63 -13.00 -6.57 5.59
CA GLY A 63 -13.82 -5.55 6.23
C GLY A 63 -14.94 -4.97 5.35
N LYS A 64 -15.02 -5.34 4.05
CA LYS A 64 -16.00 -4.79 3.11
C LYS A 64 -17.26 -5.64 3.03
N ARG A 65 -18.38 -5.00 2.65
CA ARG A 65 -19.59 -5.63 2.15
C ARG A 65 -19.56 -5.64 0.62
N SER A 66 -20.10 -6.65 -0.06
CA SER A 66 -20.11 -6.73 -1.53
C SER A 66 -21.54 -6.63 -2.07
N LEU A 67 -21.68 -5.76 -3.08
CA LEU A 67 -22.84 -5.62 -3.94
C LEU A 67 -22.43 -5.85 -5.40
N ALA A 68 -22.91 -6.92 -6.02
CA ALA A 68 -22.70 -7.20 -7.44
C ALA A 68 -23.92 -6.74 -8.24
N VAL A 69 -23.75 -5.70 -9.07
CA VAL A 69 -24.86 -5.01 -9.74
C VAL A 69 -24.54 -4.62 -11.18
N ASP A 70 -25.52 -4.77 -12.07
CA ASP A 70 -25.39 -4.33 -13.47
C ASP A 70 -25.59 -2.82 -13.61
N LEU A 71 -24.51 -2.06 -13.50
CA LEU A 71 -24.53 -0.60 -13.65
C LEU A 71 -24.83 -0.11 -15.09
N LYS A 72 -25.02 -1.02 -16.05
CA LYS A 72 -25.49 -0.66 -17.39
C LYS A 72 -27.03 -0.62 -17.47
N SER A 73 -27.72 -1.25 -16.53
CA SER A 73 -29.18 -1.21 -16.43
C SER A 73 -29.65 0.03 -15.65
N GLU A 74 -30.85 0.49 -15.95
CA GLU A 74 -31.44 1.64 -15.24
C GLU A 74 -31.67 1.32 -13.76
N GLU A 75 -32.07 0.08 -13.45
CA GLU A 75 -32.28 -0.38 -12.08
C GLU A 75 -30.94 -0.38 -11.29
N GLY A 76 -29.85 -0.84 -11.91
CA GLY A 76 -28.52 -0.82 -11.29
C GLY A 76 -28.01 0.60 -11.06
N LYS A 77 -28.26 1.51 -12.01
CA LYS A 77 -27.95 2.93 -11.83
C LYS A 77 -28.74 3.54 -10.67
N GLU A 78 -30.05 3.26 -10.59
CA GLU A 78 -30.90 3.73 -9.49
C GLU A 78 -30.38 3.26 -8.13
N ILE A 79 -29.98 1.98 -8.01
CA ILE A 79 -29.40 1.42 -6.79
C ILE A 79 -28.16 2.20 -6.38
N LEU A 80 -27.22 2.42 -7.31
CA LEU A 80 -25.99 3.16 -7.02
C LEU A 80 -26.25 4.61 -6.64
N LEU A 81 -27.17 5.29 -7.33
CA LEU A 81 -27.53 6.68 -6.99
C LEU A 81 -28.15 6.82 -5.60
N LYS A 82 -28.97 5.84 -5.17
CA LYS A 82 -29.49 5.81 -3.79
C LYS A 82 -28.35 5.64 -2.77
N LEU A 83 -27.38 4.76 -3.02
CA LEU A 83 -26.21 4.61 -2.17
C LEU A 83 -25.40 5.91 -2.07
N VAL A 84 -25.22 6.61 -3.19
CA VAL A 84 -24.47 7.89 -3.25
C VAL A 84 -25.11 8.99 -2.40
N GLN A 85 -26.44 9.01 -2.28
CA GLN A 85 -27.13 10.01 -1.46
C GLN A 85 -26.74 9.96 0.01
N GLU A 86 -26.37 8.77 0.50
CA GLU A 86 -25.99 8.55 1.90
C GLU A 86 -24.47 8.36 2.08
N ALA A 87 -23.71 8.29 1.00
CA ALA A 87 -22.27 8.03 1.04
C ALA A 87 -21.47 9.28 1.47
N ASP A 88 -20.42 9.04 2.22
CA ASP A 88 -19.41 10.03 2.57
C ASP A 88 -18.29 10.09 1.53
N VAL A 89 -17.91 8.93 1.00
CA VAL A 89 -16.79 8.79 0.05
C VAL A 89 -17.23 7.88 -1.10
N PHE A 90 -16.88 8.30 -2.32
CA PHE A 90 -17.04 7.51 -3.54
C PHE A 90 -15.67 7.36 -4.19
N MET A 91 -15.19 6.12 -4.34
CA MET A 91 -13.86 5.82 -4.90
C MET A 91 -13.98 5.06 -6.21
N GLN A 92 -13.26 5.49 -7.22
CA GLN A 92 -13.23 4.83 -8.53
C GLN A 92 -11.83 4.91 -9.15
N ASN A 93 -11.47 3.91 -9.96
CA ASN A 93 -10.24 3.87 -10.74
C ASN A 93 -10.49 3.41 -12.19
N PHE A 94 -11.63 3.80 -12.75
CA PHE A 94 -11.91 3.61 -14.17
C PHE A 94 -10.99 4.50 -15.01
N ARG A 95 -10.83 4.14 -16.28
CA ARG A 95 -10.13 5.01 -17.22
C ARG A 95 -10.82 6.37 -17.30
N PRO A 96 -10.06 7.45 -17.50
CA PRO A 96 -10.63 8.79 -17.63
C PRO A 96 -11.82 8.82 -18.58
N GLY A 97 -12.88 9.52 -18.18
CA GLY A 97 -14.14 9.63 -18.91
C GLY A 97 -15.03 8.39 -18.96
N ALA A 98 -14.59 7.22 -18.49
CA ALA A 98 -15.44 6.03 -18.51
C ALA A 98 -16.58 6.12 -17.51
N ILE A 99 -16.29 6.54 -16.28
CA ILE A 99 -17.29 6.70 -15.22
C ILE A 99 -18.31 7.79 -15.55
N ASP A 100 -17.88 8.86 -16.25
CA ASP A 100 -18.76 9.95 -16.69
C ASP A 100 -19.79 9.44 -17.72
N ARG A 101 -19.32 8.64 -18.69
CA ARG A 101 -20.21 7.99 -19.69
C ARG A 101 -21.24 7.04 -19.07
N MET A 102 -20.94 6.50 -17.89
CA MET A 102 -21.87 5.65 -17.13
C MET A 102 -22.91 6.49 -16.35
N GLY A 103 -22.73 7.80 -16.26
CA GLY A 103 -23.61 8.72 -15.51
C GLY A 103 -23.23 8.90 -14.04
N PHE A 104 -22.00 8.55 -13.68
CA PHE A 104 -21.49 8.62 -12.30
C PHE A 104 -20.27 9.54 -12.20
N GLY A 105 -20.20 10.56 -13.05
CA GLY A 105 -19.15 11.57 -13.00
C GLY A 105 -19.20 12.41 -11.74
N GLU A 106 -18.06 12.97 -11.37
CA GLU A 106 -17.89 13.78 -10.15
C GLU A 106 -18.92 14.92 -10.07
N THR A 107 -19.06 15.66 -11.15
CA THR A 107 -19.99 16.80 -11.21
C THR A 107 -21.43 16.42 -10.91
N ASP A 108 -21.90 15.27 -11.41
CA ASP A 108 -23.27 14.84 -11.23
C ASP A 108 -23.51 14.24 -9.83
N LEU A 109 -22.58 13.40 -9.37
CA LEU A 109 -22.72 12.82 -8.03
C LEU A 109 -22.59 13.85 -6.92
N ARG A 110 -21.73 14.86 -7.06
CA ARG A 110 -21.64 15.95 -6.08
C ARG A 110 -22.78 16.98 -6.15
N LYS A 111 -23.49 17.07 -7.26
CA LYS A 111 -24.78 17.78 -7.28
C LYS A 111 -25.84 17.04 -6.45
N LEU A 112 -25.84 15.68 -6.52
CA LEU A 112 -26.75 14.83 -5.77
C LEU A 112 -26.43 14.84 -4.27
N ASN A 113 -25.13 14.78 -3.92
CA ASN A 113 -24.65 14.80 -2.54
C ASN A 113 -23.50 15.80 -2.40
N LYS A 114 -23.78 17.00 -1.91
CA LYS A 114 -22.79 18.09 -1.74
C LYS A 114 -21.69 17.77 -0.70
N ARG A 115 -21.93 16.79 0.19
CA ARG A 115 -20.95 16.36 1.18
C ARG A 115 -20.02 15.27 0.66
N LEU A 116 -20.30 14.71 -0.51
CA LEU A 116 -19.54 13.61 -1.09
C LEU A 116 -18.07 13.97 -1.34
N ILE A 117 -17.17 13.16 -0.84
CA ILE A 117 -15.77 13.15 -1.24
C ILE A 117 -15.65 12.17 -2.40
N TYR A 118 -15.35 12.68 -3.58
CA TYR A 118 -15.21 11.89 -4.80
C TYR A 118 -13.73 11.65 -5.10
N VAL A 119 -13.30 10.39 -5.18
CA VAL A 119 -11.89 10.01 -5.40
C VAL A 119 -11.73 9.36 -6.77
N SER A 120 -10.93 9.97 -7.61
CA SER A 120 -10.52 9.43 -8.91
C SER A 120 -9.06 9.00 -8.87
N ILE A 121 -8.80 7.71 -9.07
CA ILE A 121 -7.44 7.17 -9.15
C ILE A 121 -7.16 6.81 -10.61
N SER A 122 -6.09 7.39 -11.18
CA SER A 122 -5.64 7.13 -12.55
C SER A 122 -4.18 6.68 -12.59
N GLY A 123 -3.71 6.18 -13.73
CA GLY A 123 -2.29 5.84 -13.90
C GLY A 123 -1.40 7.06 -14.00
N PHE A 124 -1.78 8.00 -14.88
CA PHE A 124 -0.90 9.09 -15.31
C PHE A 124 -1.51 10.48 -15.09
N GLY A 125 -2.67 10.58 -14.45
CA GLY A 125 -3.45 11.83 -14.38
C GLY A 125 -4.47 11.92 -15.51
N THR A 126 -5.14 13.08 -15.58
CA THR A 126 -6.23 13.35 -16.55
C THR A 126 -5.75 14.07 -17.80
N GLU A 127 -4.51 14.58 -17.81
CA GLU A 127 -3.92 15.36 -18.88
C GLU A 127 -2.63 14.72 -19.41
N GLY A 128 -2.16 15.20 -20.56
CA GLY A 128 -0.92 14.75 -21.17
C GLY A 128 -1.06 13.51 -22.06
N PRO A 129 0.05 13.11 -22.73
CA PRO A 129 0.01 12.09 -23.79
C PRO A 129 -0.31 10.68 -23.32
N TYR A 130 -0.21 10.41 -22.03
CA TYR A 130 -0.46 9.09 -21.43
C TYR A 130 -1.81 8.97 -20.73
N SER A 131 -2.63 10.03 -20.66
CA SER A 131 -3.89 10.06 -19.90
C SER A 131 -4.83 8.89 -20.23
N ASP A 132 -4.93 8.50 -21.50
CA ASP A 132 -5.77 7.38 -21.98
C ASP A 132 -5.04 6.04 -22.06
N SER A 133 -3.75 6.01 -21.70
CA SER A 133 -2.93 4.81 -21.80
C SER A 133 -3.34 3.74 -20.79
N ARG A 134 -3.20 2.46 -21.21
CA ARG A 134 -3.37 1.34 -20.28
C ARG A 134 -2.21 1.29 -19.30
N VAL A 135 -2.54 1.01 -18.05
CA VAL A 135 -1.57 1.03 -16.96
C VAL A 135 -1.75 -0.17 -16.03
N TYR A 136 -0.62 -0.67 -15.59
CA TYR A 136 -0.43 -1.52 -14.42
C TYR A 136 0.84 -1.08 -13.71
N ASP A 137 1.04 -1.50 -12.49
CA ASP A 137 2.18 -1.18 -11.64
C ASP A 137 3.54 -1.16 -12.37
N PRO A 138 3.95 -2.20 -13.15
CA PRO A 138 5.25 -2.19 -13.82
C PRO A 138 5.46 -1.02 -14.78
N VAL A 139 4.39 -0.53 -15.41
CA VAL A 139 4.47 0.62 -16.33
C VAL A 139 4.77 1.90 -15.55
N ILE A 140 4.15 2.06 -14.39
CA ILE A 140 4.42 3.18 -13.49
C ILE A 140 5.83 3.09 -12.90
N GLN A 141 6.28 1.92 -12.47
CA GLN A 141 7.66 1.75 -12.01
C GLN A 141 8.68 2.16 -13.07
N ALA A 142 8.43 1.80 -14.34
CA ALA A 142 9.31 2.16 -15.43
C ALA A 142 9.35 3.68 -15.70
N LEU A 143 8.19 4.35 -15.65
CA LEU A 143 8.10 5.78 -15.98
C LEU A 143 8.47 6.70 -14.82
N SER A 144 8.36 6.26 -13.59
CA SER A 144 8.61 7.07 -12.38
C SER A 144 10.08 7.15 -11.96
N GLY A 145 11.01 6.52 -12.70
CA GLY A 145 12.42 6.43 -12.29
C GLY A 145 12.72 5.32 -11.27
N ALA A 146 11.72 4.60 -10.79
CA ALA A 146 11.89 3.52 -9.82
C ALA A 146 12.89 2.46 -10.28
N THR A 147 12.88 2.13 -11.55
CA THR A 147 13.78 1.11 -12.13
C THR A 147 15.24 1.55 -12.23
N ASP A 148 15.50 2.86 -12.35
CA ASP A 148 16.83 3.43 -12.31
C ASP A 148 17.36 3.45 -10.87
N ILE A 149 16.54 3.87 -9.92
CA ILE A 149 16.87 3.82 -8.47
C ILE A 149 17.26 2.40 -8.03
N GLN A 150 16.55 1.38 -8.54
CA GLN A 150 16.78 -0.04 -8.26
C GLN A 150 17.81 -0.70 -9.20
N ALA A 151 18.48 0.05 -10.07
CA ALA A 151 19.42 -0.53 -11.03
C ALA A 151 20.49 -1.36 -10.33
N ASP A 152 20.84 -2.47 -10.94
CA ASP A 152 21.95 -3.30 -10.52
C ASP A 152 23.26 -2.48 -10.57
N ARG A 153 23.98 -2.46 -9.47
CA ARG A 153 25.13 -1.55 -9.30
C ARG A 153 26.36 -1.95 -10.06
N GLU A 154 26.53 -3.25 -10.35
CA GLU A 154 27.69 -3.75 -11.09
C GLU A 154 27.48 -3.57 -12.60
N THR A 155 26.27 -3.88 -13.07
CA THR A 155 25.95 -3.91 -14.50
C THR A 155 25.21 -2.66 -15.00
N GLY A 156 24.65 -1.85 -14.11
CA GLY A 156 23.79 -0.71 -14.45
C GLY A 156 22.41 -1.13 -15.03
N ARG A 157 22.07 -2.42 -14.98
CA ARG A 157 20.81 -2.91 -15.53
C ARG A 157 19.62 -2.42 -14.67
N PRO A 158 18.63 -1.70 -15.26
CA PRO A 158 17.41 -1.32 -14.54
C PRO A 158 16.70 -2.53 -13.96
N GLN A 159 16.19 -2.40 -12.74
CA GLN A 159 15.45 -3.45 -12.03
C GLN A 159 14.14 -2.91 -11.48
N MET A 160 13.10 -3.74 -11.50
CA MET A 160 11.83 -3.42 -10.86
C MET A 160 11.83 -3.89 -9.40
N PHE A 161 11.14 -3.18 -8.55
CA PHE A 161 10.68 -3.76 -7.29
C PHE A 161 9.86 -5.02 -7.58
N ARG A 162 10.16 -6.11 -6.90
CA ARG A 162 9.46 -7.40 -7.10
C ARG A 162 8.08 -7.47 -6.44
N VAL A 163 7.57 -6.34 -5.98
CA VAL A 163 6.22 -6.13 -5.45
C VAL A 163 5.57 -4.99 -6.21
N ILE A 164 4.25 -4.96 -6.26
CA ILE A 164 3.47 -3.89 -6.89
C ILE A 164 3.50 -2.64 -6.00
N VAL A 165 4.65 -1.95 -6.00
CA VAL A 165 4.93 -0.81 -5.11
C VAL A 165 4.12 0.42 -5.47
N ALA A 166 3.90 0.68 -6.77
CA ALA A 166 3.13 1.84 -7.21
C ALA A 166 1.66 1.75 -6.78
N ASP A 167 1.04 0.57 -6.90
CA ASP A 167 -0.29 0.34 -6.38
C ASP A 167 -0.39 0.60 -4.87
N LYS A 168 0.56 0.10 -4.09
CA LYS A 168 0.54 0.22 -2.63
C LYS A 168 0.79 1.64 -2.14
N VAL A 169 1.74 2.36 -2.74
CA VAL A 169 1.98 3.78 -2.45
C VAL A 169 0.74 4.60 -2.77
N THR A 170 0.11 4.35 -3.92
CA THR A 170 -1.14 5.02 -4.31
C THR A 170 -2.28 4.72 -3.33
N ALA A 171 -2.39 3.48 -2.85
CA ALA A 171 -3.40 3.12 -1.86
C ALA A 171 -3.25 3.88 -0.54
N ILE A 172 -2.02 3.98 -0.02
CA ILE A 172 -1.70 4.74 1.18
C ILE A 172 -2.01 6.23 0.99
N THR A 173 -1.61 6.79 -0.16
CA THR A 173 -1.87 8.18 -0.51
C THR A 173 -3.38 8.45 -0.63
N ALA A 174 -4.15 7.53 -1.21
CA ALA A 174 -5.61 7.64 -1.31
C ALA A 174 -6.27 7.66 0.08
N ALA A 175 -5.92 6.75 0.97
CA ALA A 175 -6.45 6.71 2.32
C ALA A 175 -6.11 7.99 3.12
N GLN A 176 -4.86 8.48 2.99
CA GLN A 176 -4.42 9.73 3.61
C GLN A 176 -5.20 10.94 3.06
N ALA A 177 -5.36 11.03 1.73
CA ALA A 177 -6.08 12.13 1.09
C ALA A 177 -7.58 12.15 1.48
N VAL A 178 -8.20 10.97 1.57
CA VAL A 178 -9.60 10.83 2.06
C VAL A 178 -9.70 11.33 3.50
N SER A 179 -8.81 10.93 4.39
CA SER A 179 -8.81 11.39 5.80
C SER A 179 -8.67 12.91 5.90
N SER A 180 -7.81 13.51 5.09
CA SER A 180 -7.64 14.98 5.01
C SER A 180 -8.90 15.67 4.48
N ALA A 181 -9.55 15.09 3.47
CA ALA A 181 -10.78 15.64 2.90
C ALA A 181 -11.97 15.53 3.87
N LEU A 182 -12.06 14.44 4.63
CA LEU A 182 -13.04 14.27 5.70
C LEU A 182 -12.87 15.37 6.76
N TYR A 183 -11.64 15.60 7.22
CA TYR A 183 -11.36 16.67 8.18
C TYR A 183 -11.72 18.06 7.63
N GLN A 184 -11.41 18.34 6.36
CA GLN A 184 -11.82 19.61 5.71
C GLN A 184 -13.33 19.72 5.62
N ARG A 185 -14.02 18.63 5.28
CA ARG A 185 -15.49 18.60 5.19
C ARG A 185 -16.16 18.90 6.53
N GLU A 186 -15.61 18.46 7.65
CA GLU A 186 -16.15 18.77 8.98
C GLU A 186 -16.11 20.28 9.26
N LYS A 187 -15.15 21.01 8.69
CA LYS A 187 -15.06 22.46 8.82
C LYS A 187 -15.93 23.22 7.83
N SER A 188 -16.01 22.75 6.59
CA SER A 188 -16.67 23.46 5.48
C SER A 188 -18.12 23.06 5.25
N GLY A 189 -18.53 21.87 5.73
CA GLY A 189 -19.79 21.23 5.41
C GLY A 189 -19.88 20.66 3.99
N VAL A 190 -18.83 20.83 3.15
CA VAL A 190 -18.85 20.47 1.72
C VAL A 190 -17.74 19.46 1.42
N GLY A 191 -18.08 18.43 0.65
CA GLY A 191 -17.12 17.47 0.11
C GLY A 191 -16.29 18.05 -1.03
N GLN A 192 -15.36 17.27 -1.56
CA GLN A 192 -14.48 17.69 -2.65
C GLN A 192 -14.11 16.55 -3.59
N HIS A 193 -13.56 16.89 -4.76
CA HIS A 193 -12.95 15.93 -5.66
C HIS A 193 -11.46 15.78 -5.35
N ILE A 194 -11.04 14.53 -5.17
CA ILE A 194 -9.63 14.13 -5.04
C ILE A 194 -9.23 13.47 -6.35
N GLN A 195 -8.30 14.06 -7.06
CA GLN A 195 -7.66 13.46 -8.23
C GLN A 195 -6.30 12.93 -7.81
N LEU A 196 -6.04 11.68 -8.08
CA LEU A 196 -4.81 10.98 -7.70
C LEU A 196 -4.27 10.21 -8.88
N SER A 197 -2.97 10.33 -9.16
CA SER A 197 -2.31 9.48 -10.13
C SER A 197 -1.25 8.59 -9.48
N MET A 198 -1.12 7.38 -10.02
CA MET A 198 -0.09 6.45 -9.57
C MET A 198 1.32 7.00 -9.84
N LEU A 199 1.52 7.68 -10.98
CA LEU A 199 2.79 8.29 -11.33
C LEU A 199 3.20 9.37 -10.33
N GLU A 200 2.30 10.30 -10.01
CA GLU A 200 2.59 11.38 -9.05
C GLU A 200 2.79 10.84 -7.63
N SER A 201 2.04 9.81 -7.26
CA SER A 201 2.22 9.12 -5.97
C SER A 201 3.64 8.55 -5.84
N MET A 202 4.16 7.94 -6.91
CA MET A 202 5.52 7.40 -6.93
C MET A 202 6.59 8.51 -6.95
N LEU A 203 6.37 9.58 -7.71
CA LEU A 203 7.29 10.74 -7.71
C LEU A 203 7.36 11.37 -6.33
N ALA A 204 6.22 11.60 -5.68
CA ALA A 204 6.18 12.14 -4.33
C ALA A 204 6.86 11.23 -3.30
N PHE A 205 6.74 9.91 -3.46
CA PHE A 205 7.38 8.93 -2.59
C PHE A 205 8.90 8.90 -2.72
N PHE A 206 9.43 8.97 -3.94
CA PHE A 206 10.88 8.91 -4.16
C PHE A 206 11.59 10.25 -4.01
N TRP A 207 10.86 11.37 -4.13
CA TRP A 207 11.47 12.71 -4.20
C TRP A 207 12.39 13.06 -3.03
N PRO A 208 12.00 12.80 -1.76
CA PRO A 208 12.80 13.22 -0.61
C PRO A 208 14.21 12.62 -0.53
N GLU A 209 14.44 11.47 -1.15
CA GLU A 209 15.74 10.77 -1.06
C GLU A 209 16.18 10.23 -2.41
N GLY A 210 15.37 9.39 -3.07
CA GLY A 210 15.73 8.76 -4.35
C GLY A 210 15.99 9.75 -5.49
N MET A 211 15.40 10.96 -5.44
CA MET A 211 15.57 12.04 -6.41
C MET A 211 16.38 13.23 -5.85
N ALA A 212 17.08 13.05 -4.73
CA ALA A 212 17.78 14.15 -4.06
C ALA A 212 18.76 14.91 -4.96
N GLY A 213 19.40 14.23 -5.91
CA GLY A 213 20.30 14.85 -6.89
C GLY A 213 19.64 15.80 -7.89
N LEU A 214 18.32 15.77 -8.00
CA LEU A 214 17.53 16.61 -8.93
C LEU A 214 16.87 17.79 -8.23
N VAL A 215 17.02 17.94 -6.90
CA VAL A 215 16.34 18.99 -6.12
C VAL A 215 16.83 20.39 -6.50
N TYR A 216 18.12 20.53 -6.79
CA TYR A 216 18.73 21.81 -7.18
C TYR A 216 19.11 21.77 -8.65
N GLY A 217 18.29 22.33 -9.53
CA GLY A 217 18.41 22.22 -10.98
C GLY A 217 19.72 22.69 -11.60
N GLU A 218 20.50 23.55 -10.91
CA GLU A 218 21.82 24.02 -11.36
C GLU A 218 22.98 23.15 -10.86
N ASN A 219 22.72 22.24 -9.93
CA ASN A 219 23.74 21.44 -9.26
C ASN A 219 23.34 19.95 -9.24
N GLU A 220 22.99 19.42 -10.39
CA GLU A 220 22.73 17.98 -10.52
C GLU A 220 23.96 17.19 -10.11
N PHE A 221 23.80 16.23 -9.22
CA PHE A 221 24.87 15.31 -8.85
C PHE A 221 24.39 13.85 -8.96
N ASP A 222 25.34 12.96 -9.21
CA ASP A 222 25.04 11.53 -9.37
C ASP A 222 24.62 10.92 -8.03
N VAL A 223 23.32 10.81 -7.83
CA VAL A 223 22.69 10.24 -6.62
C VAL A 223 23.16 8.81 -6.36
N ARG A 224 23.52 8.05 -7.43
CA ARG A 224 23.97 6.65 -7.29
C ARG A 224 25.24 6.54 -6.45
N LYS A 225 26.08 7.58 -6.43
CA LYS A 225 27.25 7.65 -5.55
C LYS A 225 26.86 7.74 -4.07
N LEU A 226 25.77 8.41 -3.74
CA LEU A 226 25.25 8.49 -2.38
C LEU A 226 24.46 7.21 -1.98
N GLN A 227 23.69 6.68 -2.88
CA GLN A 227 22.89 5.46 -2.66
C GLN A 227 23.76 4.21 -2.43
N GLY A 228 25.01 4.23 -2.87
CA GLY A 228 26.00 3.17 -2.57
C GLY A 228 26.16 2.86 -1.09
N SER A 229 25.86 3.82 -0.22
CA SER A 229 25.96 3.65 1.24
C SER A 229 24.78 2.91 1.87
N GLN A 230 23.64 2.75 1.17
CA GLN A 230 22.40 2.25 1.76
C GLN A 230 22.16 0.74 1.58
N ASP A 231 22.86 0.09 0.66
CA ASP A 231 22.80 -1.37 0.55
C ASP A 231 23.79 -2.01 1.54
N LEU A 232 23.33 -2.17 2.77
CA LEU A 232 24.11 -2.66 3.91
C LEU A 232 23.84 -4.14 4.18
N ILE A 233 23.89 -4.97 3.14
CA ILE A 233 23.78 -6.42 3.25
C ILE A 233 25.19 -7.01 3.31
N TYR A 234 25.44 -7.76 4.38
CA TYR A 234 26.73 -8.41 4.61
C TYR A 234 26.57 -9.92 4.73
N LYS A 235 27.51 -10.66 4.15
CA LYS A 235 27.59 -12.11 4.26
C LYS A 235 28.36 -12.49 5.52
N ALA A 236 27.71 -13.19 6.46
CA ALA A 236 28.34 -13.90 7.56
C ALA A 236 28.66 -15.35 7.16
N LYS A 237 29.26 -16.15 8.04
CA LYS A 237 29.58 -17.57 7.76
C LYS A 237 28.37 -18.42 7.41
N ASP A 238 27.24 -18.13 8.06
CA ASP A 238 26.03 -18.98 8.09
C ASP A 238 24.78 -18.28 7.51
N GLY A 239 24.89 -17.07 7.00
CA GLY A 239 23.76 -16.33 6.46
C GLY A 239 24.10 -14.91 6.05
N TYR A 240 23.08 -14.03 6.06
CA TYR A 240 23.22 -12.62 5.77
C TYR A 240 22.66 -11.79 6.90
N ILE A 241 23.28 -10.64 7.15
CA ILE A 241 22.83 -9.65 8.12
C ILE A 241 22.83 -8.25 7.49
N THR A 242 22.14 -7.31 8.12
CA THR A 242 22.37 -5.88 7.89
C THR A 242 22.96 -5.26 9.15
N ALA A 243 23.86 -4.32 8.97
CA ALA A 243 24.38 -3.46 10.03
C ALA A 243 24.79 -2.11 9.42
N GLY A 244 24.63 -1.03 10.18
CA GLY A 244 24.97 0.29 9.70
C GLY A 244 25.38 1.23 10.83
N ALA A 245 26.29 2.15 10.54
CA ALA A 245 26.71 3.21 11.44
C ALA A 245 26.55 4.56 10.73
N VAL A 246 25.73 5.44 11.30
CA VAL A 246 25.48 6.81 10.81
C VAL A 246 26.22 7.81 11.68
N SER A 247 26.09 7.69 12.99
CA SER A 247 26.79 8.54 13.98
C SER A 247 28.24 8.07 14.25
N ASP A 248 29.04 8.94 14.83
CA ASP A 248 30.41 8.59 15.24
C ASP A 248 30.38 7.51 16.33
N ALA A 249 29.47 7.60 17.29
CA ALA A 249 29.33 6.60 18.35
C ALA A 249 28.99 5.20 17.82
N GLU A 250 28.12 5.10 16.80
CA GLU A 250 27.77 3.83 16.14
C GLU A 250 28.97 3.29 15.35
N TRP A 251 29.76 4.16 14.70
CA TRP A 251 30.97 3.75 14.02
C TRP A 251 32.02 3.21 15.00
N ASP A 252 32.23 3.90 16.11
CA ASP A 252 33.12 3.45 17.19
C ASP A 252 32.67 2.07 17.72
N GLY A 253 31.37 1.91 17.95
CA GLY A 253 30.78 0.64 18.35
C GLY A 253 31.00 -0.46 17.31
N MET A 254 30.84 -0.15 16.03
CA MET A 254 31.07 -1.10 14.93
C MET A 254 32.53 -1.55 14.91
N CYS A 255 33.47 -0.62 15.03
CA CYS A 255 34.92 -0.95 15.08
C CYS A 255 35.26 -1.86 16.27
N ARG A 256 34.73 -1.57 17.46
CA ARG A 256 34.92 -2.44 18.64
C ARG A 256 34.31 -3.81 18.47
N ALA A 257 33.07 -3.88 17.98
CA ALA A 257 32.37 -5.14 17.73
C ALA A 257 33.15 -6.03 16.76
N LEU A 258 33.72 -5.45 15.72
CA LEU A 258 34.52 -6.14 14.71
C LEU A 258 35.97 -6.40 15.12
N LYS A 259 36.43 -5.85 16.28
CA LYS A 259 37.83 -5.87 16.74
C LYS A 259 38.76 -5.17 15.73
N ARG A 260 38.30 -4.04 15.22
CA ARG A 260 39.01 -3.20 14.24
C ARG A 260 39.10 -1.76 14.71
N GLU A 261 39.54 -1.58 15.95
CA GLU A 261 39.76 -0.24 16.54
C GLU A 261 40.82 0.58 15.76
N ASP A 262 41.67 -0.09 14.97
CA ASP A 262 42.60 0.55 14.03
C ASP A 262 41.89 1.46 13.01
N LEU A 263 40.61 1.18 12.66
CA LEU A 263 39.84 1.98 11.74
C LEU A 263 39.32 3.31 12.32
N LEU A 264 39.43 3.49 13.65
CA LEU A 264 39.05 4.75 14.31
C LEU A 264 40.07 5.86 14.02
N GLU A 265 41.35 5.49 13.85
CA GLU A 265 42.45 6.42 13.54
C GLU A 265 42.66 6.55 12.02
N ASP A 266 41.96 5.80 11.19
CA ASP A 266 42.07 5.84 9.74
C ASP A 266 41.42 7.10 9.18
N GLU A 267 42.21 7.97 8.53
CA GLU A 267 41.73 9.23 7.95
C GLU A 267 40.54 9.06 6.99
N ARG A 268 40.42 7.90 6.34
CA ARG A 268 39.28 7.57 5.44
C ARG A 268 37.96 7.45 6.17
N PHE A 269 37.98 7.18 7.49
CA PHE A 269 36.77 6.87 8.28
C PHE A 269 36.64 7.71 9.56
N SER A 270 37.59 8.57 9.87
CA SER A 270 37.66 9.34 11.10
C SER A 270 36.53 10.37 11.29
N THR A 271 35.84 10.77 10.23
CA THR A 271 34.70 11.68 10.28
C THR A 271 33.51 11.12 9.50
N SER A 272 32.29 11.55 9.84
CA SER A 272 31.08 11.17 9.10
C SER A 272 31.19 11.50 7.60
N ALA A 273 31.71 12.69 7.25
CA ALA A 273 31.92 13.09 5.85
C ALA A 273 32.94 12.19 5.13
N ALA A 274 34.03 11.83 5.80
CA ALA A 274 35.05 10.92 5.25
C ALA A 274 34.46 9.52 5.03
N ARG A 275 33.65 9.01 5.99
CA ARG A 275 32.95 7.72 5.85
C ARG A 275 31.95 7.69 4.70
N VAL A 276 31.27 8.79 4.42
CA VAL A 276 30.37 8.92 3.25
C VAL A 276 31.17 8.93 1.96
N SER A 277 32.26 9.70 1.89
CA SER A 277 33.10 9.78 0.72
C SER A 277 33.79 8.46 0.38
N ASN A 278 34.11 7.64 1.37
CA ASN A 278 34.76 6.34 1.23
C ASN A 278 33.78 5.15 1.50
N ALA A 279 32.49 5.35 1.21
CA ALA A 279 31.43 4.37 1.55
C ALA A 279 31.67 2.98 0.96
N GLY A 280 32.18 2.89 -0.26
CA GLY A 280 32.49 1.61 -0.93
C GLY A 280 33.58 0.83 -0.19
N GLU A 281 34.67 1.47 0.14
CA GLU A 281 35.81 0.86 0.83
C GLU A 281 35.44 0.48 2.28
N ARG A 282 34.74 1.37 2.97
CA ARG A 282 34.16 1.09 4.30
C ARG A 282 33.29 -0.17 4.28
N LYS A 283 32.37 -0.26 3.30
CA LYS A 283 31.47 -1.42 3.15
C LYS A 283 32.25 -2.70 2.90
N GLN A 284 33.25 -2.65 2.03
CA GLN A 284 34.10 -3.80 1.74
C GLN A 284 34.81 -4.31 2.99
N LEU A 285 35.52 -3.42 3.70
CA LEU A 285 36.24 -3.78 4.93
C LEU A 285 35.30 -4.32 6.02
N THR A 286 34.15 -3.66 6.21
CA THR A 286 33.13 -4.14 7.15
C THR A 286 32.64 -5.55 6.76
N GLY A 287 32.37 -5.79 5.48
CA GLY A 287 31.92 -7.09 4.99
C GLY A 287 32.96 -8.19 5.13
N GLU A 288 34.24 -7.88 4.86
CA GLU A 288 35.35 -8.81 5.07
C GLU A 288 35.47 -9.25 6.54
N GLU A 289 35.30 -8.30 7.48
CA GLU A 289 35.34 -8.62 8.90
C GLU A 289 34.11 -9.41 9.34
N ILE A 290 32.89 -9.01 8.94
CA ILE A 290 31.64 -9.74 9.26
C ILE A 290 31.70 -11.18 8.75
N SER A 291 32.30 -11.42 7.59
CA SER A 291 32.43 -12.77 7.00
C SER A 291 33.18 -13.77 7.87
N LYS A 292 33.92 -13.31 8.87
CA LYS A 292 34.70 -14.14 9.82
C LYS A 292 33.86 -14.62 11.00
N TRP A 293 32.60 -14.16 11.13
CA TRP A 293 31.73 -14.43 12.27
C TRP A 293 30.49 -15.21 11.86
N ASN A 294 29.89 -15.95 12.81
CA ASN A 294 28.51 -16.43 12.66
C ASN A 294 27.53 -15.26 12.83
N SER A 295 26.40 -15.31 12.12
CA SER A 295 25.42 -14.22 12.10
C SER A 295 24.93 -13.82 13.50
N MET A 296 24.51 -14.79 14.31
CA MET A 296 24.03 -14.50 15.68
C MET A 296 25.11 -13.95 16.60
N GLU A 297 26.34 -14.41 16.45
CA GLU A 297 27.47 -13.94 17.27
C GLU A 297 27.79 -12.47 16.98
N ILE A 298 27.90 -12.10 15.71
CA ILE A 298 28.21 -10.72 15.35
C ILE A 298 27.04 -9.76 15.62
N LEU A 299 25.81 -10.22 15.45
CA LEU A 299 24.62 -9.43 15.80
C LEU A 299 24.58 -9.11 17.30
N ALA A 300 24.86 -10.10 18.16
CA ALA A 300 24.92 -9.89 19.60
C ALA A 300 26.00 -8.85 19.97
N ARG A 301 27.18 -8.93 19.37
CA ARG A 301 28.26 -7.94 19.57
C ARG A 301 27.86 -6.53 19.10
N PHE A 302 27.21 -6.42 17.92
CA PHE A 302 26.70 -5.14 17.43
C PHE A 302 25.65 -4.54 18.38
N GLN A 303 24.72 -5.35 18.89
CA GLN A 303 23.73 -4.89 19.86
C GLN A 303 24.37 -4.42 21.16
N GLU A 304 25.36 -5.15 21.70
CA GLU A 304 26.11 -4.76 22.90
C GLU A 304 26.82 -3.41 22.73
N GLU A 305 27.34 -3.14 21.55
CA GLU A 305 28.05 -1.90 21.21
C GLU A 305 27.12 -0.79 20.66
N GLY A 306 25.81 -1.01 20.66
CA GLY A 306 24.82 -0.02 20.22
C GLY A 306 24.78 0.23 18.71
N VAL A 307 25.23 -0.72 17.91
CA VAL A 307 25.19 -0.64 16.43
C VAL A 307 23.85 -1.13 15.91
N PRO A 308 23.12 -0.34 15.11
CA PRO A 308 21.91 -0.79 14.44
C PRO A 308 22.19 -2.00 13.53
N CYS A 309 21.52 -3.12 13.80
CA CYS A 309 21.72 -4.36 13.07
C CYS A 309 20.49 -5.25 13.13
N ALA A 310 20.34 -6.14 12.15
CA ALA A 310 19.29 -7.15 12.12
C ALA A 310 19.68 -8.37 11.26
N PRO A 311 19.14 -9.57 11.51
CA PRO A 311 19.22 -10.69 10.58
C PRO A 311 18.39 -10.39 9.32
N LEU A 312 18.80 -10.94 8.16
CA LEU A 312 17.97 -10.94 6.96
C LEU A 312 17.06 -12.16 7.00
N LEU A 313 15.80 -11.93 7.33
CA LEU A 313 14.80 -12.98 7.42
C LEU A 313 14.18 -13.29 6.05
N ASN A 314 13.94 -14.54 5.76
CA ASN A 314 13.02 -14.92 4.72
C ASN A 314 11.55 -14.79 5.19
N ARG A 315 10.59 -14.95 4.27
CA ARG A 315 9.16 -14.77 4.59
C ARG A 315 8.58 -15.77 5.57
N MET A 316 9.20 -16.95 5.73
CA MET A 316 8.74 -17.96 6.70
C MET A 316 9.34 -17.67 8.08
N GLU A 317 10.63 -17.34 8.13
CA GLU A 317 11.30 -16.95 9.38
C GLU A 317 10.67 -15.71 10.01
N LEU A 318 10.18 -14.77 9.18
CA LEU A 318 9.44 -13.60 9.67
C LEU A 318 8.24 -13.98 10.54
N MET A 319 7.54 -15.06 10.20
CA MET A 319 6.34 -15.50 10.93
C MET A 319 6.63 -15.97 12.37
N GLU A 320 7.84 -16.40 12.62
CA GLU A 320 8.29 -16.96 13.90
C GLU A 320 9.20 -15.97 14.66
N HIS A 321 9.50 -14.81 14.08
CA HIS A 321 10.42 -13.85 14.67
C HIS A 321 9.84 -13.21 15.93
N GLU A 322 10.60 -13.22 17.03
CA GLU A 322 10.17 -12.78 18.36
C GLU A 322 9.56 -11.37 18.39
N GLN A 323 10.14 -10.41 17.65
CA GLN A 323 9.62 -9.05 17.59
C GLN A 323 8.28 -8.98 16.83
N VAL A 324 8.11 -9.79 15.80
CA VAL A 324 6.84 -9.87 15.03
C VAL A 324 5.73 -10.45 15.88
N LEU A 325 6.07 -11.50 16.67
CA LEU A 325 5.15 -12.13 17.62
C LEU A 325 4.81 -11.18 18.78
N ALA A 326 5.83 -10.56 19.40
CA ALA A 326 5.63 -9.61 20.50
C ALA A 326 4.78 -8.40 20.09
N ASN A 327 4.90 -7.94 18.87
CA ASN A 327 4.07 -6.87 18.33
C ASN A 327 2.68 -7.35 17.87
N GLU A 328 2.42 -8.66 17.87
CA GLU A 328 1.19 -9.22 17.28
C GLU A 328 0.96 -8.67 15.85
N SER A 329 2.04 -8.56 15.06
CA SER A 329 2.00 -7.89 13.76
C SER A 329 1.18 -8.62 12.71
N ILE A 330 0.87 -9.89 12.95
CA ILE A 330 0.11 -10.76 12.07
C ILE A 330 -1.08 -11.30 12.84
N TRP A 331 -2.27 -11.02 12.32
CA TRP A 331 -3.50 -11.61 12.82
C TRP A 331 -3.71 -12.98 12.18
N ILE A 332 -4.12 -13.94 12.99
CA ILE A 332 -4.46 -15.30 12.57
C ILE A 332 -5.89 -15.55 13.02
N GLU A 333 -6.78 -15.72 12.07
CA GLU A 333 -8.21 -15.90 12.30
C GLU A 333 -8.73 -17.09 11.51
N ASP A 334 -9.64 -17.85 12.10
CA ASP A 334 -10.36 -18.92 11.41
C ASP A 334 -11.70 -18.37 10.90
N TYR A 335 -11.84 -18.27 9.59
CA TYR A 335 -13.09 -17.81 8.97
C TYR A 335 -13.85 -18.97 8.36
N GLU A 336 -15.14 -19.04 8.66
CA GLU A 336 -16.04 -20.06 8.08
C GLU A 336 -15.94 -20.06 6.54
N GLY A 337 -15.64 -21.23 5.98
CA GLY A 337 -15.44 -21.44 4.54
C GLY A 337 -14.07 -21.05 4.00
N PHE A 338 -13.18 -20.45 4.81
CA PHE A 338 -11.81 -20.12 4.42
C PHE A 338 -10.76 -20.88 5.25
N GLY A 339 -11.09 -21.28 6.50
CA GLY A 339 -10.14 -21.84 7.44
C GLY A 339 -9.20 -20.77 8.02
N GLU A 340 -8.03 -21.18 8.49
CA GLU A 340 -7.02 -20.26 9.03
C GLU A 340 -6.51 -19.27 7.98
N VAL A 341 -6.68 -18.00 8.25
CA VAL A 341 -6.22 -16.89 7.41
C VAL A 341 -5.26 -16.01 8.20
N ARG A 342 -4.13 -15.69 7.57
CA ARG A 342 -3.10 -14.82 8.12
C ARG A 342 -3.11 -13.49 7.42
N GLN A 343 -3.16 -12.40 8.18
CA GLN A 343 -3.21 -11.04 7.65
C GLN A 343 -2.30 -10.11 8.45
N ALA A 344 -1.64 -9.19 7.75
CA ALA A 344 -0.92 -8.14 8.44
C ALA A 344 -1.91 -7.25 9.20
N ARG A 345 -1.59 -6.95 10.45
CA ARG A 345 -2.30 -5.97 11.27
C ARG A 345 -2.12 -4.56 10.66
N PRO A 346 -3.13 -3.67 10.73
CA PRO A 346 -2.92 -2.26 10.43
C PRO A 346 -1.79 -1.67 11.26
N ALA A 347 -0.86 -0.96 10.63
CA ALA A 347 0.35 -0.49 11.31
C ALA A 347 0.05 0.58 12.37
N ALA A 348 -0.91 1.47 12.11
CA ALA A 348 -1.35 2.47 13.08
C ALA A 348 -2.22 1.81 14.15
N ARG A 349 -1.92 2.08 15.41
CA ARG A 349 -2.70 1.64 16.58
C ARG A 349 -3.33 2.86 17.22
N PHE A 350 -4.64 2.85 17.35
CA PHE A 350 -5.41 3.91 18.01
C PHE A 350 -5.82 3.40 19.39
N GLU A 351 -5.38 4.08 20.46
CA GLU A 351 -5.66 3.64 21.83
C GLU A 351 -7.14 3.76 22.18
N GLU A 352 -7.76 4.89 21.83
CA GLU A 352 -9.16 5.18 22.15
C GLU A 352 -10.15 4.54 21.15
N THR A 353 -9.71 4.29 19.93
CA THR A 353 -10.54 3.77 18.83
C THR A 353 -9.77 2.67 18.08
N PRO A 354 -9.55 1.50 18.70
CA PRO A 354 -8.70 0.46 18.14
C PRO A 354 -9.24 -0.06 16.79
N ASN A 355 -8.31 -0.36 15.89
CA ASN A 355 -8.65 -1.01 14.62
C ASN A 355 -9.16 -2.43 14.87
N GLU A 356 -10.20 -2.81 14.14
CA GLU A 356 -10.77 -4.16 14.18
C GLU A 356 -11.00 -4.67 12.75
N ILE A 357 -10.58 -5.91 12.47
CA ILE A 357 -11.01 -6.61 11.26
C ILE A 357 -12.35 -7.28 11.57
N THR A 358 -13.44 -6.65 11.16
CA THR A 358 -14.78 -7.09 11.52
C THR A 358 -15.28 -8.28 10.69
N ARG A 359 -14.71 -8.48 9.51
CA ARG A 359 -15.12 -9.56 8.59
C ARG A 359 -14.02 -9.89 7.56
N PRO A 360 -14.03 -11.10 6.97
CA PRO A 360 -13.16 -11.45 5.86
C PRO A 360 -13.47 -10.64 4.60
N ALA A 361 -12.70 -10.85 3.53
CA ALA A 361 -13.08 -10.34 2.22
C ALA A 361 -14.37 -11.02 1.74
N PRO A 362 -15.33 -10.27 1.18
CA PRO A 362 -16.65 -10.81 0.85
C PRO A 362 -16.62 -11.70 -0.40
N LYS A 363 -17.50 -12.70 -0.43
CA LYS A 363 -17.88 -13.37 -1.68
C LYS A 363 -18.62 -12.38 -2.60
N LEU A 364 -18.67 -12.70 -3.88
CA LEU A 364 -19.32 -11.83 -4.87
C LEU A 364 -20.81 -11.68 -4.54
N GLY A 365 -21.27 -10.43 -4.36
CA GLY A 365 -22.67 -10.11 -4.07
C GLY A 365 -23.17 -10.57 -2.71
N GLU A 366 -22.29 -11.00 -1.80
CA GLU A 366 -22.65 -11.61 -0.51
C GLU A 366 -23.65 -10.80 0.30
N HIS A 367 -23.57 -9.48 0.24
CA HIS A 367 -24.41 -8.57 1.02
C HIS A 367 -25.50 -7.89 0.17
N GLY A 368 -25.72 -8.35 -1.07
CA GLY A 368 -26.65 -7.70 -2.01
C GLY A 368 -28.08 -7.57 -1.48
N GLN A 369 -28.64 -8.62 -0.88
CA GLN A 369 -30.00 -8.58 -0.32
C GLN A 369 -30.12 -7.65 0.90
N GLU A 370 -29.12 -7.65 1.77
CA GLU A 370 -29.06 -6.79 2.95
C GLU A 370 -29.03 -5.31 2.52
N ILE A 371 -28.12 -4.96 1.60
CA ILE A 371 -27.98 -3.60 1.07
C ILE A 371 -29.28 -3.15 0.37
N LEU A 372 -29.91 -4.00 -0.44
CA LEU A 372 -31.17 -3.67 -1.07
C LEU A 372 -32.31 -3.45 -0.04
N THR A 373 -32.29 -4.20 1.07
CA THR A 373 -33.28 -4.01 2.17
C THR A 373 -33.05 -2.66 2.84
N GLU A 374 -31.83 -2.29 3.14
CA GLU A 374 -31.47 -0.97 3.68
C GLU A 374 -31.89 0.18 2.77
N LEU A 375 -31.81 0.00 1.44
CA LEU A 375 -32.27 0.95 0.44
C LEU A 375 -33.83 0.96 0.25
N GLY A 376 -34.58 0.19 1.04
CA GLY A 376 -36.03 0.14 1.01
C GLY A 376 -36.64 -0.70 -0.10
N TYR A 377 -35.90 -1.57 -0.76
CA TYR A 377 -36.48 -2.49 -1.75
C TYR A 377 -37.23 -3.63 -1.08
N SER A 378 -38.52 -3.81 -1.45
CA SER A 378 -39.31 -4.93 -0.97
C SER A 378 -38.73 -6.28 -1.41
N SER A 379 -39.01 -7.35 -0.67
CA SER A 379 -38.55 -8.71 -1.01
C SER A 379 -39.02 -9.15 -2.41
N SER A 380 -40.18 -8.64 -2.92
CA SER A 380 -40.63 -8.91 -4.29
C SER A 380 -39.79 -8.20 -5.34
N ALA A 381 -39.41 -6.94 -5.08
CA ALA A 381 -38.52 -6.17 -5.96
C ALA A 381 -37.13 -6.78 -6.00
N GLN A 382 -36.58 -7.19 -4.85
CA GLN A 382 -35.28 -7.86 -4.77
C GLN A 382 -35.25 -9.15 -5.59
N ARG A 383 -36.27 -10.03 -5.42
CA ARG A 383 -36.38 -11.27 -6.22
C ARG A 383 -36.47 -10.99 -7.72
N LYS A 384 -37.16 -9.90 -8.13
CA LYS A 384 -37.21 -9.49 -9.54
C LYS A 384 -35.81 -9.12 -10.06
N LEU A 385 -35.08 -8.24 -9.35
CA LEU A 385 -33.72 -7.81 -9.73
C LEU A 385 -32.76 -8.99 -9.85
N ILE A 386 -32.82 -9.94 -8.93
CA ILE A 386 -31.98 -11.15 -8.95
C ILE A 386 -32.37 -12.05 -10.13
N LYS A 387 -33.65 -12.30 -10.35
CA LYS A 387 -34.16 -13.13 -11.44
C LYS A 387 -33.78 -12.56 -12.82
N GLU A 388 -33.78 -11.25 -12.96
CA GLU A 388 -33.43 -10.53 -14.19
C GLU A 388 -31.90 -10.34 -14.36
N GLY A 389 -31.09 -10.86 -13.42
CA GLY A 389 -29.63 -10.74 -13.45
C GLY A 389 -29.10 -9.32 -13.25
N LYS A 390 -29.89 -8.43 -12.66
CA LYS A 390 -29.50 -7.05 -12.36
C LYS A 390 -28.65 -6.95 -11.10
N VAL A 391 -28.88 -7.86 -10.17
CA VAL A 391 -28.11 -8.05 -8.94
C VAL A 391 -27.77 -9.53 -8.81
N VAL A 392 -26.54 -9.83 -8.43
CA VAL A 392 -26.10 -11.20 -8.14
C VAL A 392 -25.94 -11.36 -6.64
N VAL A 393 -26.39 -12.48 -6.13
CA VAL A 393 -26.21 -12.94 -4.74
C VAL A 393 -25.70 -14.38 -4.78
N PRO A 394 -24.94 -14.85 -3.76
CA PRO A 394 -24.43 -16.22 -3.68
C PRO A 394 -25.51 -17.28 -3.72
#